data_5b51c10e6c155d9141c0751b76711c49
#
_entry.id   5b51c10e6c155d9141c0751b76711c49
#
_cell.length_a   1.000
_cell.length_b   1.000
_cell.length_c   1.000
_cell.angle_alpha   90.00
_cell.angle_beta   90.00
_cell.angle_gamma   90.00
#
_symmetry.space_group_name_H-M   'P 1'
#
loop_
_entity.id
_entity.type
_entity.pdbx_description
1 polymer ?
#
loop_
_entity_poly.entity_id
_entity_poly.type
_entity_poly.pdbx_seq_one_letter_code
_entity_poly.pdbx_strand_id
1 'polypeptide(L)'
;MKTRESGMPEEELWESFFRPTETLRALGLSPEVYDVVEFGCGYGTFTIPAAQITRGTVYALDVESEMIVRTTDRAAEAGSTNVKAILRDFVAEGTGLPDNTVRYAMLFNILHAEAPMMLLNEAWRVLVPSGILAVMHWNYDPSTPRGPSMDIRPKPEQCRDLAIKAGFTLLPPGIISLPPYHYGMAMAKVPLSDH
;
A
#
# COMPACT_ATOMS: atom_id res chain seq x y z
N MET A 1 -11.66 -5.70 -17.57
CA MET A 1 -10.59 -4.74 -17.19
C MET A 1 -9.47 -5.56 -16.63
N LYS A 2 -8.25 -5.43 -17.16
CA LYS A 2 -7.10 -6.19 -16.62
C LYS A 2 -6.72 -5.56 -15.26
N THR A 3 -7.10 -6.20 -14.18
CA THR A 3 -6.76 -5.78 -12.80
C THR A 3 -5.27 -5.93 -12.48
N ARG A 4 -4.50 -6.50 -13.42
CA ARG A 4 -3.08 -6.82 -13.29
C ARG A 4 -2.15 -5.87 -14.08
N GLU A 5 -2.70 -4.89 -14.77
CA GLU A 5 -1.90 -3.85 -15.43
C GLU A 5 -2.34 -2.51 -14.87
N SER A 6 -1.41 -1.72 -14.38
CA SER A 6 -1.70 -0.48 -13.68
C SER A 6 -2.36 0.57 -14.56
N GLY A 7 -2.13 0.52 -15.87
CA GLY A 7 -2.57 1.57 -16.79
C GLY A 7 -2.17 2.96 -16.30
N MET A 8 -1.03 3.07 -15.60
CA MET A 8 -0.57 4.32 -15.02
C MET A 8 -0.22 5.34 -16.11
N PRO A 9 -0.49 6.62 -15.88
CA PRO A 9 -0.04 7.69 -16.78
C PRO A 9 1.48 7.84 -16.68
N GLU A 10 2.04 8.76 -17.48
CA GLU A 10 3.44 9.17 -17.34
C GLU A 10 3.78 9.53 -15.88
N GLU A 11 4.99 9.20 -15.44
CA GLU A 11 5.44 9.26 -14.05
C GLU A 11 5.23 10.65 -13.42
N GLU A 12 5.61 11.74 -14.11
CA GLU A 12 5.47 13.09 -13.60
C GLU A 12 4.00 13.45 -13.29
N LEU A 13 3.09 13.07 -14.18
CA LEU A 13 1.66 13.27 -13.96
C LEU A 13 1.17 12.40 -12.81
N TRP A 14 1.63 11.16 -12.72
CA TRP A 14 1.27 10.27 -11.62
C TRP A 14 1.66 10.86 -10.27
N GLU A 15 2.90 11.31 -10.14
CA GLU A 15 3.41 11.88 -8.88
C GLU A 15 2.67 13.14 -8.44
N SER A 16 2.17 13.93 -9.38
CA SER A 16 1.42 15.15 -9.07
C SER A 16 0.12 14.91 -8.28
N PHE A 17 -0.36 13.68 -8.24
CA PHE A 17 -1.59 13.33 -7.52
C PHE A 17 -1.35 13.04 -6.03
N PHE A 18 -0.12 13.00 -5.55
CA PHE A 18 0.20 12.53 -4.21
C PHE A 18 1.09 13.49 -3.41
N ARG A 19 1.08 13.30 -2.10
CA ARG A 19 2.05 13.84 -1.15
C ARG A 19 2.63 12.67 -0.34
N PRO A 20 3.58 11.91 -0.92
CA PRO A 20 3.93 10.60 -0.39
C PRO A 20 4.43 10.63 1.06
N THR A 21 5.38 11.51 1.38
CA THR A 21 5.95 11.60 2.74
C THR A 21 4.89 11.98 3.78
N GLU A 22 4.02 12.96 3.46
CA GLU A 22 2.94 13.38 4.35
C GLU A 22 1.92 12.25 4.56
N THR A 23 1.55 11.57 3.46
CA THR A 23 0.63 10.43 3.47
C THR A 23 1.15 9.29 4.35
N LEU A 24 2.40 8.88 4.17
CA LEU A 24 3.01 7.80 4.94
C LEU A 24 3.03 8.10 6.44
N ARG A 25 3.41 9.33 6.81
CA ARG A 25 3.40 9.78 8.21
C ARG A 25 1.98 9.82 8.79
N ALA A 26 1.02 10.35 8.04
CA ALA A 26 -0.38 10.40 8.46
C ALA A 26 -0.99 8.99 8.65
N LEU A 27 -0.48 7.99 7.91
CA LEU A 27 -0.86 6.58 8.02
C LEU A 27 0.03 5.77 8.98
N GLY A 28 0.84 6.45 9.81
CA GLY A 28 1.55 5.83 10.92
C GLY A 28 2.95 5.27 10.61
N LEU A 29 3.51 5.53 9.42
CA LEU A 29 4.90 5.16 9.15
C LEU A 29 5.86 6.11 9.89
N SER A 30 6.75 5.55 10.68
CA SER A 30 7.75 6.27 11.47
C SER A 30 9.10 5.55 11.45
N PRO A 31 10.19 6.18 11.91
CA PRO A 31 11.51 5.54 11.96
C PRO A 31 11.58 4.30 12.87
N GLU A 32 10.63 4.14 13.78
CA GLU A 32 10.52 2.98 14.68
C GLU A 32 9.82 1.79 14.01
N VAL A 33 9.20 2.02 12.86
CA VAL A 33 8.58 0.95 12.07
C VAL A 33 9.64 0.33 11.17
N TYR A 34 10.00 -0.92 11.46
CA TYR A 34 10.93 -1.71 10.65
C TYR A 34 10.16 -2.58 9.66
N ASP A 35 10.82 -2.90 8.55
CA ASP A 35 10.36 -3.78 7.49
C ASP A 35 8.93 -3.49 7.01
N VAL A 36 8.88 -3.04 5.78
CA VAL A 36 7.68 -2.57 5.10
C VAL A 36 7.45 -3.44 3.87
N VAL A 37 6.21 -3.75 3.55
CA VAL A 37 5.83 -4.33 2.26
C VAL A 37 4.86 -3.41 1.53
N GLU A 38 5.09 -3.20 0.25
CA GLU A 38 4.23 -2.45 -0.66
C GLU A 38 3.69 -3.37 -1.75
N PHE A 39 2.38 -3.42 -1.88
CA PHE A 39 1.68 -4.19 -2.90
C PHE A 39 1.38 -3.28 -4.10
N GLY A 40 2.10 -3.47 -5.20
CA GLY A 40 2.02 -2.62 -6.38
C GLY A 40 2.82 -1.32 -6.22
N CYS A 41 4.15 -1.41 -6.33
CA CYS A 41 5.02 -0.24 -6.10
C CYS A 41 4.99 0.79 -7.23
N GLY A 42 4.56 0.39 -8.44
CA GLY A 42 4.55 1.28 -9.59
C GLY A 42 5.91 1.93 -9.83
N TYR A 43 5.93 3.24 -9.99
CA TYR A 43 7.15 4.03 -10.15
C TYR A 43 7.99 4.20 -8.87
N GLY A 44 7.62 3.57 -7.76
CA GLY A 44 8.30 3.75 -6.47
C GLY A 44 7.91 5.04 -5.74
N THR A 45 6.77 5.64 -6.11
CA THR A 45 6.28 6.92 -5.56
C THR A 45 6.16 6.90 -4.04
N PHE A 46 5.77 5.77 -3.46
CA PHE A 46 5.72 5.59 -2.00
C PHE A 46 6.89 4.77 -1.47
N THR A 47 7.47 3.88 -2.28
CA THR A 47 8.64 3.07 -1.93
C THR A 47 9.81 3.93 -1.46
N ILE A 48 10.18 4.94 -2.25
CA ILE A 48 11.36 5.76 -1.96
C ILE A 48 11.18 6.58 -0.68
N PRO A 49 10.10 7.34 -0.50
CA PRO A 49 9.84 8.02 0.78
C PRO A 49 9.72 7.06 1.97
N ALA A 50 9.14 5.87 1.80
CA ALA A 50 9.08 4.87 2.86
C ALA A 50 10.49 4.42 3.26
N ALA A 51 11.37 4.15 2.30
CA ALA A 51 12.76 3.76 2.55
C ALA A 51 13.57 4.84 3.28
N GLN A 52 13.24 6.12 3.05
CA GLN A 52 13.86 7.26 3.74
C GLN A 52 13.34 7.46 5.18
N ILE A 53 12.10 7.00 5.45
CA ILE A 53 11.49 7.11 6.78
C ILE A 53 11.89 5.93 7.67
N THR A 54 11.71 4.70 7.19
CA THR A 54 12.00 3.50 7.98
C THR A 54 13.49 3.19 8.04
N ARG A 55 13.91 2.50 9.10
CA ARG A 55 15.26 1.92 9.22
C ARG A 55 15.32 0.46 8.74
N GLY A 56 14.18 -0.15 8.46
CA GLY A 56 14.07 -1.52 7.96
C GLY A 56 14.10 -1.60 6.45
N THR A 57 13.90 -2.80 5.92
CA THR A 57 13.80 -3.09 4.50
C THR A 57 12.42 -2.73 3.98
N VAL A 58 12.34 -2.10 2.79
CA VAL A 58 11.10 -1.92 2.03
C VAL A 58 11.07 -2.95 0.91
N TYR A 59 10.17 -3.92 1.04
CA TYR A 59 9.87 -4.91 0.00
C TYR A 59 8.82 -4.31 -0.93
N ALA A 60 9.24 -3.88 -2.11
CA ALA A 60 8.40 -3.25 -3.11
C ALA A 60 8.03 -4.29 -4.19
N LEU A 61 6.77 -4.67 -4.25
CA LEU A 61 6.28 -5.71 -5.15
C LEU A 61 5.54 -5.10 -6.33
N ASP A 62 5.76 -5.62 -7.52
CA ASP A 62 4.93 -5.30 -8.68
C ASP A 62 4.85 -6.49 -9.63
N VAL A 63 3.79 -6.52 -10.46
CA VAL A 63 3.59 -7.52 -11.51
C VAL A 63 4.23 -7.10 -12.84
N GLU A 64 4.59 -5.82 -12.98
CA GLU A 64 5.16 -5.24 -14.18
C GLU A 64 6.68 -5.07 -14.02
N SER A 65 7.45 -5.73 -14.88
CA SER A 65 8.92 -5.66 -14.84
C SER A 65 9.47 -4.24 -15.02
N GLU A 66 8.80 -3.41 -15.81
CA GLU A 66 9.19 -2.00 -16.03
C GLU A 66 9.10 -1.20 -14.73
N MET A 67 8.08 -1.45 -13.90
CA MET A 67 7.91 -0.79 -12.60
C MET A 67 9.01 -1.20 -11.63
N ILE A 68 9.41 -2.47 -11.65
CA ILE A 68 10.52 -2.98 -10.83
C ILE A 68 11.84 -2.32 -11.23
N VAL A 69 12.12 -2.23 -12.54
CA VAL A 69 13.32 -1.53 -13.04
C VAL A 69 13.30 -0.06 -12.59
N ARG A 70 12.19 0.65 -12.84
CA ARG A 70 12.08 2.06 -12.49
C ARG A 70 12.21 2.32 -10.98
N THR A 71 11.55 1.51 -10.16
CA THR A 71 11.68 1.61 -8.68
C THR A 71 13.11 1.36 -8.23
N THR A 72 13.81 0.40 -8.84
CA THR A 72 15.22 0.11 -8.54
C THR A 72 16.12 1.28 -8.90
N ASP A 73 15.93 1.87 -10.08
CA ASP A 73 16.71 3.03 -10.54
C ASP A 73 16.50 4.23 -9.60
N ARG A 74 15.25 4.51 -9.23
CA ARG A 74 14.92 5.58 -8.28
C ARG A 74 15.50 5.35 -6.89
N ALA A 75 15.55 4.10 -6.43
CA ALA A 75 16.19 3.79 -5.16
C ALA A 75 17.70 4.09 -5.22
N ALA A 76 18.36 3.75 -6.33
CA ALA A 76 19.76 4.06 -6.54
C ALA A 76 20.01 5.58 -6.65
N GLU A 77 19.19 6.29 -7.42
CA GLU A 77 19.22 7.76 -7.55
C GLU A 77 19.06 8.47 -6.19
N ALA A 78 18.20 7.93 -5.32
CA ALA A 78 17.95 8.46 -3.98
C ALA A 78 18.98 8.00 -2.93
N GLY A 79 19.93 7.12 -3.29
CA GLY A 79 20.87 6.52 -2.35
C GLY A 79 20.21 5.59 -1.30
N SER A 80 19.02 5.07 -1.59
CA SER A 80 18.28 4.18 -0.70
C SER A 80 18.77 2.74 -0.84
N THR A 81 19.52 2.25 0.12
CA THR A 81 20.13 0.89 0.10
C THR A 81 19.22 -0.18 0.71
N ASN A 82 18.09 0.21 1.29
CA ASN A 82 17.16 -0.65 2.00
C ASN A 82 15.88 -0.98 1.21
N VAL A 83 15.86 -0.76 -0.11
CA VAL A 83 14.78 -1.15 -1.01
C VAL A 83 15.09 -2.51 -1.65
N LYS A 84 14.09 -3.39 -1.66
CA LYS A 84 14.09 -4.65 -2.41
C LYS A 84 12.89 -4.65 -3.34
N ALA A 85 13.11 -4.27 -4.60
CA ALA A 85 12.08 -4.34 -5.64
C ALA A 85 12.01 -5.79 -6.19
N ILE A 86 10.81 -6.36 -6.20
CA ILE A 86 10.59 -7.79 -6.50
C ILE A 86 9.46 -7.92 -7.52
N LEU A 87 9.77 -8.49 -8.68
CA LEU A 87 8.77 -8.87 -9.69
C LEU A 87 7.96 -10.06 -9.17
N ARG A 88 6.66 -9.84 -8.94
CA ARG A 88 5.82 -10.89 -8.36
C ARG A 88 4.33 -10.65 -8.60
N ASP A 89 3.62 -11.70 -9.02
CA ASP A 89 2.16 -11.71 -9.00
C ASP A 89 1.65 -11.97 -7.57
N PHE A 90 1.67 -10.93 -6.76
CA PHE A 90 1.27 -11.01 -5.36
C PHE A 90 -0.22 -11.29 -5.16
N VAL A 91 -1.04 -11.19 -6.22
CA VAL A 91 -2.45 -11.61 -6.17
C VAL A 91 -2.57 -13.13 -6.27
N ALA A 92 -1.81 -13.74 -7.20
CA ALA A 92 -1.88 -15.19 -7.42
C ALA A 92 -0.98 -15.99 -6.47
N GLU A 93 0.17 -15.44 -6.07
CA GLU A 93 1.25 -16.16 -5.38
C GLU A 93 1.54 -15.61 -3.97
N GLY A 94 0.82 -14.57 -3.54
CA GLY A 94 1.14 -13.84 -2.32
C GLY A 94 2.48 -13.10 -2.43
N THR A 95 2.92 -12.48 -1.35
CA THR A 95 4.15 -11.67 -1.31
C THR A 95 5.45 -12.49 -1.42
N GLY A 96 5.41 -13.79 -1.12
CA GLY A 96 6.59 -14.63 -0.96
C GLY A 96 7.37 -14.40 0.34
N LEU A 97 6.91 -13.49 1.19
CA LEU A 97 7.48 -13.27 2.52
C LEU A 97 6.95 -14.30 3.53
N PRO A 98 7.74 -14.69 4.54
CA PRO A 98 7.25 -15.52 5.64
C PRO A 98 6.13 -14.85 6.44
N ASP A 99 5.42 -15.63 7.23
CA ASP A 99 4.45 -15.10 8.19
C ASP A 99 5.12 -14.18 9.21
N ASN A 100 4.40 -13.13 9.63
CA ASN A 100 4.86 -12.21 10.67
C ASN A 100 6.29 -11.64 10.42
N THR A 101 6.53 -11.17 9.19
CA THR A 101 7.85 -10.66 8.77
C THR A 101 7.94 -9.15 8.83
N VAL A 102 6.86 -8.43 8.49
CA VAL A 102 6.89 -6.97 8.34
C VAL A 102 6.05 -6.28 9.41
N ARG A 103 6.40 -5.03 9.73
CA ARG A 103 5.64 -4.20 10.68
C ARG A 103 4.64 -3.27 10.01
N TYR A 104 4.77 -3.07 8.70
CA TYR A 104 3.92 -2.15 7.95
C TYR A 104 3.63 -2.72 6.57
N ALA A 105 2.37 -2.68 6.15
CA ALA A 105 1.95 -3.10 4.83
C ALA A 105 1.17 -1.97 4.15
N MET A 106 1.48 -1.67 2.90
CA MET A 106 0.83 -0.65 2.08
C MET A 106 -0.06 -1.30 1.02
N LEU A 107 -1.37 -1.03 1.10
CA LEU A 107 -2.36 -1.34 0.07
C LEU A 107 -2.91 -0.02 -0.49
N PHE A 108 -2.18 0.56 -1.44
CA PHE A 108 -2.47 1.87 -2.00
C PHE A 108 -3.08 1.75 -3.40
N ASN A 109 -4.29 2.28 -3.56
CA ASN A 109 -5.04 2.31 -4.83
C ASN A 109 -5.27 0.94 -5.49
N ILE A 110 -5.32 -0.17 -4.75
CA ILE A 110 -5.47 -1.53 -5.31
C ILE A 110 -6.68 -2.31 -4.79
N LEU A 111 -7.41 -1.81 -3.77
CA LEU A 111 -8.57 -2.53 -3.20
C LEU A 111 -9.82 -2.54 -4.09
N HIS A 112 -9.75 -1.98 -5.30
CA HIS A 112 -10.74 -2.15 -6.37
C HIS A 112 -10.53 -3.43 -7.18
N ALA A 113 -9.52 -4.24 -6.86
CA ALA A 113 -9.26 -5.53 -7.48
C ALA A 113 -10.46 -6.50 -7.32
N GLU A 114 -10.58 -7.49 -8.22
CA GLU A 114 -11.67 -8.47 -8.19
C GLU A 114 -11.74 -9.28 -6.88
N ALA A 115 -10.59 -9.51 -6.26
CA ALA A 115 -10.47 -10.30 -5.03
C ALA A 115 -9.72 -9.54 -3.92
N PRO A 116 -10.24 -8.39 -3.42
CA PRO A 116 -9.53 -7.55 -2.44
C PRO A 116 -9.24 -8.30 -1.13
N MET A 117 -10.05 -9.30 -0.77
CA MET A 117 -9.81 -10.12 0.41
C MET A 117 -8.53 -10.95 0.33
N MET A 118 -8.07 -11.34 -0.87
CA MET A 118 -6.80 -12.04 -1.01
C MET A 118 -5.63 -11.14 -0.62
N LEU A 119 -5.65 -9.88 -1.04
CA LEU A 119 -4.65 -8.88 -0.67
C LEU A 119 -4.65 -8.59 0.84
N LEU A 120 -5.83 -8.43 1.43
CA LEU A 120 -5.99 -8.17 2.86
C LEU A 120 -5.55 -9.36 3.72
N ASN A 121 -5.90 -10.58 3.33
CA ASN A 121 -5.47 -11.79 4.03
C ASN A 121 -3.96 -12.00 3.93
N GLU A 122 -3.36 -11.70 2.78
CA GLU A 122 -1.91 -11.77 2.61
C GLU A 122 -1.19 -10.69 3.45
N ALA A 123 -1.71 -9.47 3.47
CA ALA A 123 -1.20 -8.43 4.37
C ALA A 123 -1.32 -8.84 5.84
N TRP A 124 -2.44 -9.47 6.22
CA TRP A 124 -2.60 -10.01 7.57
C TRP A 124 -1.54 -11.08 7.89
N ARG A 125 -1.31 -12.01 6.97
CA ARG A 125 -0.35 -13.10 7.16
C ARG A 125 1.06 -12.60 7.41
N VAL A 126 1.53 -11.65 6.59
CA VAL A 126 2.92 -11.16 6.64
C VAL A 126 3.17 -10.12 7.73
N LEU A 127 2.14 -9.42 8.21
CA LEU A 127 2.29 -8.48 9.30
C LEU A 127 2.54 -9.20 10.63
N VAL A 128 3.48 -8.69 11.42
CA VAL A 128 3.65 -9.12 12.83
C VAL A 128 2.42 -8.74 13.67
N PRO A 129 2.17 -9.39 14.83
CA PRO A 129 1.21 -8.89 15.80
C PRO A 129 1.46 -7.42 16.13
N SER A 130 0.41 -6.61 16.17
CA SER A 130 0.45 -5.14 16.31
C SER A 130 1.07 -4.41 15.12
N GLY A 131 1.36 -5.08 14.00
CA GLY A 131 1.75 -4.44 12.75
C GLY A 131 0.62 -3.61 12.15
N ILE A 132 0.97 -2.65 11.32
CA ILE A 132 0.06 -1.67 10.74
C ILE A 132 -0.20 -2.02 9.27
N LEU A 133 -1.47 -2.09 8.91
CA LEU A 133 -1.94 -2.02 7.54
C LEU A 133 -2.32 -0.57 7.22
N ALA A 134 -1.66 0.03 6.25
CA ALA A 134 -2.02 1.32 5.69
C ALA A 134 -2.82 1.11 4.39
N VAL A 135 -4.00 1.68 4.35
CA VAL A 135 -4.88 1.68 3.17
C VAL A 135 -5.02 3.11 2.67
N MET A 136 -4.86 3.29 1.37
CA MET A 136 -5.17 4.52 0.66
C MET A 136 -5.93 4.20 -0.62
N HIS A 137 -6.92 5.03 -0.96
CA HIS A 137 -7.61 4.93 -2.24
C HIS A 137 -8.10 6.30 -2.72
N TRP A 138 -8.36 6.40 -4.02
CA TRP A 138 -8.99 7.56 -4.63
C TRP A 138 -10.31 7.89 -3.96
N ASN A 139 -10.57 9.18 -3.73
CA ASN A 139 -11.87 9.64 -3.24
C ASN A 139 -13.01 9.11 -4.12
N TYR A 140 -14.12 8.73 -3.51
CA TYR A 140 -15.33 8.31 -4.21
C TYR A 140 -16.05 9.55 -4.77
N ASP A 141 -15.39 10.19 -5.77
CA ASP A 141 -15.79 11.43 -6.38
C ASP A 141 -15.49 11.37 -7.89
N PRO A 142 -16.50 11.51 -8.77
CA PRO A 142 -16.32 11.48 -10.22
C PRO A 142 -15.48 12.64 -10.75
N SER A 143 -15.28 13.71 -9.97
CA SER A 143 -14.47 14.87 -10.35
C SER A 143 -12.98 14.66 -10.14
N THR A 144 -12.54 13.55 -9.51
CA THR A 144 -11.12 13.23 -9.39
C THR A 144 -10.50 13.07 -10.78
N PRO A 145 -9.29 13.60 -11.02
CA PRO A 145 -8.68 13.61 -12.34
C PRO A 145 -8.36 12.22 -12.86
N ARG A 146 -8.31 11.23 -11.97
CA ARG A 146 -8.00 9.83 -12.27
C ARG A 146 -8.58 8.88 -11.21
N GLY A 147 -8.29 7.61 -11.35
CA GLY A 147 -8.72 6.50 -10.49
C GLY A 147 -9.51 5.46 -11.28
N PRO A 148 -9.85 4.32 -10.68
CA PRO A 148 -10.72 3.33 -11.31
C PRO A 148 -12.10 3.92 -11.58
N SER A 149 -12.84 3.34 -12.52
CA SER A 149 -14.21 3.75 -12.80
C SER A 149 -15.10 3.66 -11.55
N MET A 150 -16.12 4.52 -11.47
CA MET A 150 -16.93 4.68 -10.26
C MET A 150 -17.70 3.43 -9.86
N ASP A 151 -17.96 2.51 -10.81
CA ASP A 151 -18.61 1.22 -10.56
C ASP A 151 -17.77 0.24 -9.76
N ILE A 152 -16.43 0.33 -9.83
CA ILE A 152 -15.49 -0.52 -9.10
C ILE A 152 -14.69 0.24 -8.03
N ARG A 153 -14.82 1.57 -7.97
CA ARG A 153 -14.10 2.40 -7.00
C ARG A 153 -14.70 2.20 -5.61
N PRO A 154 -13.93 1.70 -4.62
CA PRO A 154 -14.49 1.50 -3.30
C PRO A 154 -14.69 2.82 -2.57
N LYS A 155 -15.76 2.88 -1.78
CA LYS A 155 -15.96 3.94 -0.80
C LYS A 155 -15.05 3.71 0.42
N PRO A 156 -14.73 4.77 1.19
CA PRO A 156 -13.89 4.64 2.39
C PRO A 156 -14.39 3.57 3.36
N GLU A 157 -15.70 3.52 3.61
CA GLU A 157 -16.34 2.56 4.52
C GLU A 157 -16.23 1.12 4.00
N GLN A 158 -16.27 0.92 2.68
CA GLN A 158 -16.12 -0.40 2.08
C GLN A 158 -14.70 -0.94 2.30
N CYS A 159 -13.67 -0.11 2.10
CA CYS A 159 -12.29 -0.49 2.40
C CYS A 159 -12.10 -0.83 3.89
N ARG A 160 -12.66 -0.01 4.79
CA ARG A 160 -12.65 -0.26 6.24
C ARG A 160 -13.30 -1.60 6.57
N ASP A 161 -14.50 -1.84 6.06
CA ASP A 161 -15.29 -3.04 6.40
C ASP A 161 -14.63 -4.32 5.86
N LEU A 162 -14.02 -4.25 4.67
CA LEU A 162 -13.20 -5.35 4.13
C LEU A 162 -11.99 -5.65 5.02
N ALA A 163 -11.28 -4.63 5.48
CA ALA A 163 -10.14 -4.81 6.35
C ALA A 163 -10.55 -5.33 7.74
N ILE A 164 -11.68 -4.88 8.30
CA ILE A 164 -12.24 -5.43 9.55
C ILE A 164 -12.61 -6.90 9.34
N LYS A 165 -13.22 -7.26 8.22
CA LYS A 165 -13.54 -8.65 7.87
C LYS A 165 -12.29 -9.53 7.77
N ALA A 166 -11.14 -8.97 7.37
CA ALA A 166 -9.85 -9.65 7.35
C ALA A 166 -9.19 -9.74 8.74
N GLY A 167 -9.80 -9.17 9.78
CA GLY A 167 -9.34 -9.25 11.17
C GLY A 167 -8.66 -7.98 11.70
N PHE A 168 -8.48 -6.96 10.87
CA PHE A 168 -7.85 -5.71 11.31
C PHE A 168 -8.78 -4.85 12.16
N THR A 169 -8.18 -4.02 13.01
CA THR A 169 -8.88 -3.02 13.83
C THR A 169 -8.51 -1.61 13.37
N LEU A 170 -9.50 -0.76 13.14
CA LEU A 170 -9.28 0.63 12.74
C LEU A 170 -8.61 1.41 13.87
N LEU A 171 -7.51 2.07 13.55
CA LEU A 171 -6.80 2.95 14.48
C LEU A 171 -7.35 4.38 14.45
N PRO A 172 -7.28 5.12 15.59
CA PRO A 172 -7.54 6.57 15.57
C PRO A 172 -6.56 7.29 14.61
N PRO A 173 -7.01 8.36 13.95
CA PRO A 173 -8.31 9.02 14.05
C PRO A 173 -9.40 8.39 13.15
N GLY A 174 -9.20 7.23 12.56
CA GLY A 174 -10.13 6.57 11.66
C GLY A 174 -9.83 6.87 10.19
N ILE A 175 -10.87 7.06 9.38
CA ILE A 175 -10.74 7.43 7.98
C ILE A 175 -10.34 8.91 7.89
N ILE A 176 -9.28 9.21 7.18
CA ILE A 176 -8.73 10.56 7.01
C ILE A 176 -8.70 10.99 5.55
N SER A 177 -8.78 12.28 5.32
CA SER A 177 -8.51 12.86 4.00
C SER A 177 -7.00 12.92 3.74
N LEU A 178 -6.60 12.51 2.55
CA LEU A 178 -5.23 12.57 2.04
C LEU A 178 -5.21 13.45 0.77
N PRO A 179 -5.07 14.77 0.92
CA PRO A 179 -5.10 15.67 -0.22
C PRO A 179 -4.02 15.34 -1.27
N PRO A 180 -4.30 15.64 -2.56
CA PRO A 180 -5.50 16.33 -3.04
C PRO A 180 -6.71 15.43 -3.35
N TYR A 181 -6.53 14.12 -3.60
CA TYR A 181 -7.56 13.30 -4.23
C TYR A 181 -7.83 11.97 -3.53
N HIS A 182 -7.30 11.74 -2.35
CA HIS A 182 -7.33 10.44 -1.70
C HIS A 182 -7.95 10.49 -0.31
N TYR A 183 -8.38 9.34 0.16
CA TYR A 183 -8.62 9.04 1.57
C TYR A 183 -7.70 7.90 2.00
N GLY A 184 -7.51 7.75 3.30
CA GLY A 184 -6.76 6.63 3.84
C GLY A 184 -7.14 6.32 5.27
N MET A 185 -6.60 5.20 5.75
CA MET A 185 -6.76 4.74 7.13
C MET A 185 -5.58 3.85 7.53
N ALA A 186 -5.22 3.89 8.79
CA ALA A 186 -4.31 2.95 9.42
C ALA A 186 -5.09 1.94 10.24
N MET A 187 -4.72 0.68 10.15
CA MET A 187 -5.39 -0.42 10.85
C MET A 187 -4.35 -1.33 11.51
N ALA A 188 -4.65 -1.89 12.67
CA ALA A 188 -3.75 -2.77 13.39
C ALA A 188 -4.14 -4.24 13.20
N LYS A 189 -3.12 -5.11 13.05
CA LYS A 189 -3.25 -6.53 13.28
C LYS A 189 -3.27 -6.78 14.77
N VAL A 190 -4.47 -6.86 15.35
CA VAL A 190 -4.60 -7.18 16.78
C VAL A 190 -4.40 -8.68 16.98
N PRO A 191 -3.57 -9.11 17.94
CA PRO A 191 -3.50 -10.52 18.28
C PRO A 191 -4.89 -11.04 18.65
N LEU A 192 -5.26 -12.21 18.15
CA LEU A 192 -6.42 -12.90 18.68
C LEU A 192 -6.15 -13.10 20.17
N SER A 193 -6.97 -12.48 21.03
CA SER A 193 -6.91 -12.75 22.46
C SER A 193 -7.21 -14.24 22.65
N ASP A 194 -6.29 -14.97 23.22
CA ASP A 194 -6.50 -16.35 23.65
C ASP A 194 -7.70 -16.35 24.62
N HIS A 195 -8.84 -16.87 24.14
CA HIS A 195 -10.02 -17.13 24.94
C HIS A 195 -9.99 -18.57 25.46
#